data_c8b6a18dcaa5fe9b094cd777ea94032c
#
_entry.id   c8b6a18dcaa5fe9b094cd777ea94032c
#
_cell.length_a   1.000
_cell.length_b   1.000
_cell.length_c   1.000
_cell.angle_alpha   90.00
_cell.angle_beta   90.00
_cell.angle_gamma   90.00
#
_symmetry.space_group_name_H-M   'P 1'
#
loop_
_entity.id
_entity.type
_entity.pdbx_description
1 polymer ?
#
loop_
_entity_poly.entity_id
_entity_poly.type
_entity_poly.pdbx_seq_one_letter_code
_entity_poly.pdbx_strand_id
1 'polypeptide(L)'
;KDRRNDFVLQTKCSLNWRNEGGNFHYERDGYTVNNDTRASAVKKDVEDSLRRMGTDYLDSVIVHYVCGSFPVEETVGALENLVREGKIRTYGLSNSQPADLSAYQEAGGKVSVVQEFFSILSPFHGREYFDLCKKYNTVFQTYGVLEEGFLTSPAFMEREFAKTDIRSRIPWTDPEKKEGLRKAFEIWKPLCEEYHCSFATLVEAWALSQYDRMSLLVGMRKASSVEDTVKCLDIRLRAEDIKCM
;
A
#
# COMPACT_ATOMS: atom_id res chain seq x y z
N LYS A 1 8.32 -23.35 -7.50
CA LYS A 1 7.54 -23.33 -8.76
C LYS A 1 6.17 -23.98 -8.59
N ASP A 2 6.06 -25.08 -7.85
CA ASP A 2 4.83 -25.91 -7.76
C ASP A 2 3.68 -25.25 -6.99
N ARG A 3 3.93 -24.16 -6.27
CA ARG A 3 2.95 -23.44 -5.45
C ARG A 3 2.54 -22.07 -6.01
N ARG A 4 2.85 -21.76 -7.29
CA ARG A 4 2.56 -20.43 -7.87
C ARG A 4 1.07 -20.03 -7.81
N ASN A 5 0.18 -21.01 -7.87
CA ASN A 5 -1.26 -20.78 -7.83
C ASN A 5 -1.84 -20.65 -6.40
N ASP A 6 -1.01 -20.86 -5.36
CA ASP A 6 -1.48 -20.84 -3.96
C ASP A 6 -1.51 -19.41 -3.38
N PHE A 7 -0.97 -18.42 -4.08
CA PHE A 7 -0.87 -17.04 -3.61
C PHE A 7 -1.02 -16.02 -4.73
N VAL A 8 -1.44 -14.82 -4.36
CA VAL A 8 -1.50 -13.65 -5.23
C VAL A 8 -0.12 -12.97 -5.23
N LEU A 9 0.49 -12.85 -6.40
CA LEU A 9 1.80 -12.21 -6.58
C LEU A 9 1.61 -10.81 -7.15
N GLN A 10 1.93 -9.80 -6.33
CA GLN A 10 1.85 -8.39 -6.71
C GLN A 10 3.26 -7.76 -6.70
N THR A 11 3.55 -6.95 -7.70
CA THR A 11 4.78 -6.13 -7.76
C THR A 11 4.47 -4.74 -8.30
N LYS A 12 5.50 -3.92 -8.46
CA LYS A 12 5.37 -2.53 -8.93
C LYS A 12 6.21 -2.27 -10.17
N CYS A 13 5.80 -1.29 -10.97
CA CYS A 13 6.52 -0.74 -12.12
C CYS A 13 6.62 0.78 -12.01
N SER A 14 7.17 1.44 -13.00
CA SER A 14 7.39 2.89 -13.16
C SER A 14 8.59 3.50 -12.44
N LEU A 15 9.21 2.84 -11.48
CA LEU A 15 10.49 3.30 -10.92
C LEU A 15 11.63 2.45 -11.48
N ASN A 16 12.60 3.09 -12.10
CA ASN A 16 13.75 2.41 -12.66
C ASN A 16 15.05 3.19 -12.43
N TRP A 17 16.17 2.46 -12.46
CA TRP A 17 17.54 2.98 -12.30
C TRP A 17 18.44 2.58 -13.49
N ARG A 18 17.84 2.43 -14.66
CA ARG A 18 18.53 1.96 -15.87
C ARG A 18 19.15 3.08 -16.70
N ASN A 19 18.93 4.35 -16.34
CA ASN A 19 19.33 5.54 -17.12
C ASN A 19 18.77 5.58 -18.55
N GLU A 20 17.59 4.98 -18.75
CA GLU A 20 16.92 4.89 -20.07
C GLU A 20 15.91 6.03 -20.30
N GLY A 21 15.86 7.00 -19.39
CA GLY A 21 14.94 8.14 -19.40
C GLY A 21 13.92 8.09 -18.27
N GLY A 22 12.87 8.91 -18.40
CA GLY A 22 11.93 9.19 -17.33
C GLY A 22 12.29 10.48 -16.57
N ASN A 23 11.50 10.82 -15.55
CA ASN A 23 11.74 11.96 -14.71
C ASN A 23 12.52 11.57 -13.45
N PHE A 24 13.49 12.41 -13.09
CA PHE A 24 14.22 12.22 -11.83
C PHE A 24 13.25 12.07 -10.66
N HIS A 25 13.43 11.04 -9.84
CA HIS A 25 12.63 10.80 -8.66
C HIS A 25 13.46 10.96 -7.37
N TYR A 26 14.54 10.20 -7.23
CA TYR A 26 15.52 10.33 -6.15
C TYR A 26 16.85 9.66 -6.50
N GLU A 27 17.85 9.88 -5.65
CA GLU A 27 19.12 9.14 -5.69
C GLU A 27 19.22 8.21 -4.47
N ARG A 28 19.73 7.01 -4.69
CA ARG A 28 20.00 6.03 -3.63
C ARG A 28 21.16 5.13 -3.99
N ASP A 29 22.10 4.99 -3.06
CA ASP A 29 23.27 4.10 -3.18
C ASP A 29 24.06 4.31 -4.49
N GLY A 30 24.17 5.56 -4.96
CA GLY A 30 24.85 5.93 -6.21
C GLY A 30 24.05 5.70 -7.49
N TYR A 31 22.78 5.31 -7.38
CA TYR A 31 21.88 5.15 -8.51
C TYR A 31 20.86 6.27 -8.57
N THR A 32 20.68 6.84 -9.77
CA THR A 32 19.56 7.72 -10.07
C THR A 32 18.33 6.88 -10.33
N VAL A 33 17.28 7.07 -9.55
CA VAL A 33 15.98 6.44 -9.76
C VAL A 33 15.07 7.41 -10.48
N ASN A 34 14.52 6.98 -11.61
CA ASN A 34 13.59 7.75 -12.43
C ASN A 34 12.18 7.17 -12.34
N ASN A 35 11.18 8.07 -12.40
CA ASN A 35 9.79 7.71 -12.61
C ASN A 35 9.47 7.74 -14.11
N ASP A 36 9.06 6.60 -14.66
CA ASP A 36 8.87 6.43 -16.08
C ASP A 36 7.65 5.54 -16.38
N THR A 37 6.56 6.17 -16.80
CA THR A 37 5.30 5.49 -17.15
C THR A 37 5.10 5.31 -18.65
N ARG A 38 6.12 5.57 -19.48
CA ARG A 38 6.05 5.28 -20.93
C ARG A 38 5.80 3.79 -21.17
N ALA A 39 5.11 3.47 -22.25
CA ALA A 39 4.75 2.10 -22.60
C ALA A 39 5.95 1.14 -22.62
N SER A 40 7.08 1.57 -23.18
CA SER A 40 8.30 0.77 -23.24
C SER A 40 8.90 0.48 -21.87
N ALA A 41 8.88 1.46 -20.95
CA ALA A 41 9.39 1.32 -19.60
C ALA A 41 8.51 0.38 -18.76
N VAL A 42 7.20 0.57 -18.80
CA VAL A 42 6.21 -0.29 -18.11
C VAL A 42 6.35 -1.74 -18.57
N LYS A 43 6.39 -1.97 -19.89
CA LYS A 43 6.58 -3.32 -20.44
C LYS A 43 7.87 -3.95 -19.96
N LYS A 44 8.98 -3.21 -20.01
CA LYS A 44 10.30 -3.68 -19.55
C LYS A 44 10.31 -4.02 -18.07
N ASP A 45 9.72 -3.19 -17.23
CA ASP A 45 9.63 -3.42 -15.77
C ASP A 45 8.90 -4.73 -15.45
N VAL A 46 7.79 -4.99 -16.15
CA VAL A 46 7.00 -6.21 -15.97
C VAL A 46 7.79 -7.43 -16.46
N GLU A 47 8.39 -7.38 -17.64
CA GLU A 47 9.17 -8.49 -18.20
C GLU A 47 10.42 -8.79 -17.36
N ASP A 48 11.08 -7.77 -16.83
CA ASP A 48 12.21 -7.91 -15.91
C ASP A 48 11.76 -8.55 -14.57
N SER A 49 10.59 -8.18 -14.10
CA SER A 49 9.99 -8.76 -12.88
C SER A 49 9.65 -10.23 -13.06
N LEU A 50 9.02 -10.60 -14.16
CA LEU A 50 8.70 -11.99 -14.51
C LEU A 50 9.98 -12.85 -14.57
N ARG A 51 11.02 -12.34 -15.24
CA ARG A 51 12.30 -13.03 -15.35
C ARG A 51 12.98 -13.23 -13.98
N ARG A 52 13.04 -12.18 -13.15
CA ARG A 52 13.64 -12.25 -11.80
C ARG A 52 12.90 -13.20 -10.87
N MET A 53 11.57 -13.23 -10.95
CA MET A 53 10.74 -14.09 -10.10
C MET A 53 10.56 -15.51 -10.66
N GLY A 54 10.97 -15.76 -11.91
CA GLY A 54 10.87 -17.08 -12.54
C GLY A 54 9.43 -17.54 -12.71
N THR A 55 8.54 -16.62 -13.10
CA THR A 55 7.10 -16.89 -13.33
C THR A 55 6.68 -16.31 -14.68
N ASP A 56 5.63 -16.88 -15.26
CA ASP A 56 5.12 -16.46 -16.56
C ASP A 56 4.05 -15.36 -16.45
N TYR A 57 3.50 -15.17 -15.24
CA TYR A 57 2.50 -14.13 -14.99
C TYR A 57 2.58 -13.54 -13.58
N LEU A 58 2.07 -12.32 -13.42
CA LEU A 58 1.81 -11.65 -12.16
C LEU A 58 0.30 -11.52 -11.97
N ASP A 59 -0.18 -11.65 -10.75
CA ASP A 59 -1.61 -11.44 -10.50
C ASP A 59 -1.95 -9.95 -10.55
N SER A 60 -1.04 -9.09 -10.07
CA SER A 60 -1.24 -7.64 -10.13
C SER A 60 0.07 -6.89 -10.31
N VAL A 61 0.05 -5.83 -11.10
CA VAL A 61 1.14 -4.85 -11.22
C VAL A 61 0.63 -3.47 -10.83
N ILE A 62 1.35 -2.80 -9.94
CA ILE A 62 0.99 -1.46 -9.48
C ILE A 62 1.94 -0.43 -10.11
N VAL A 63 1.40 0.59 -10.76
CA VAL A 63 2.15 1.79 -11.11
C VAL A 63 2.55 2.46 -9.81
N HIS A 64 3.86 2.43 -9.46
CA HIS A 64 4.33 2.79 -8.11
C HIS A 64 4.16 4.28 -7.80
N TYR A 65 4.37 5.09 -8.83
CA TYR A 65 4.10 6.53 -8.85
C TYR A 65 3.56 6.89 -10.22
N VAL A 66 2.42 7.56 -10.26
CA VAL A 66 1.89 8.12 -11.50
C VAL A 66 2.77 9.28 -11.94
N CYS A 67 3.15 9.29 -13.20
CA CYS A 67 3.98 10.36 -13.77
C CYS A 67 3.13 11.22 -14.72
N GLY A 68 2.85 12.45 -14.31
CA GLY A 68 2.06 13.39 -15.10
C GLY A 68 2.74 13.93 -16.36
N SER A 69 4.00 13.55 -16.63
CA SER A 69 4.75 14.02 -17.81
C SER A 69 4.52 13.18 -19.07
N PHE A 70 3.84 12.03 -18.94
CA PHE A 70 3.56 11.14 -20.06
C PHE A 70 2.05 10.96 -20.23
N PRO A 71 1.56 10.79 -21.49
CA PRO A 71 0.14 10.57 -21.74
C PRO A 71 -0.39 9.34 -20.99
N VAL A 72 -1.51 9.50 -20.29
CA VAL A 72 -2.15 8.41 -19.54
C VAL A 72 -2.55 7.27 -20.48
N GLU A 73 -3.01 7.59 -21.67
CA GLU A 73 -3.42 6.63 -22.71
C GLU A 73 -2.28 5.69 -23.12
N GLU A 74 -1.05 6.19 -23.15
CA GLU A 74 0.13 5.37 -23.45
C GLU A 74 0.38 4.32 -22.36
N THR A 75 0.34 4.75 -21.10
CA THR A 75 0.51 3.86 -19.94
C THR A 75 -0.61 2.82 -19.87
N VAL A 76 -1.86 3.27 -20.02
CA VAL A 76 -3.04 2.40 -20.02
C VAL A 76 -2.97 1.39 -21.16
N GLY A 77 -2.63 1.84 -22.39
CA GLY A 77 -2.48 0.96 -23.54
C GLY A 77 -1.42 -0.13 -23.32
N ALA A 78 -0.30 0.19 -22.66
CA ALA A 78 0.73 -0.78 -22.31
C ALA A 78 0.23 -1.82 -21.28
N LEU A 79 -0.45 -1.37 -20.23
CA LEU A 79 -1.00 -2.24 -19.19
C LEU A 79 -2.08 -3.17 -19.74
N GLU A 80 -3.02 -2.66 -20.55
CA GLU A 80 -4.05 -3.47 -21.20
C GLU A 80 -3.45 -4.50 -22.20
N ASN A 81 -2.36 -4.15 -22.89
CA ASN A 81 -1.62 -5.09 -23.73
C ASN A 81 -0.99 -6.22 -22.90
N LEU A 82 -0.37 -5.90 -21.76
CA LEU A 82 0.21 -6.90 -20.86
C LEU A 82 -0.86 -7.84 -20.28
N VAL A 83 -2.07 -7.33 -20.00
CA VAL A 83 -3.22 -8.17 -19.62
C VAL A 83 -3.61 -9.10 -20.76
N ARG A 84 -3.71 -8.58 -21.99
CA ARG A 84 -4.06 -9.39 -23.19
C ARG A 84 -3.00 -10.45 -23.52
N GLU A 85 -1.72 -10.14 -23.27
CA GLU A 85 -0.61 -11.08 -23.42
C GLU A 85 -0.57 -12.13 -22.28
N GLY A 86 -1.41 -12.02 -21.26
CA GLY A 86 -1.45 -12.91 -20.10
C GLY A 86 -0.26 -12.76 -19.14
N LYS A 87 0.56 -11.72 -19.31
CA LYS A 87 1.70 -11.43 -18.44
C LYS A 87 1.29 -10.86 -17.07
N ILE A 88 0.18 -10.15 -17.03
CA ILE A 88 -0.45 -9.68 -15.80
C ILE A 88 -1.94 -9.99 -15.84
N ARG A 89 -2.57 -10.23 -14.69
CA ARG A 89 -4.02 -10.44 -14.61
C ARG A 89 -4.76 -9.13 -14.39
N THR A 90 -4.19 -8.25 -13.56
CA THR A 90 -4.76 -6.94 -13.23
C THR A 90 -3.65 -5.92 -13.01
N TYR A 91 -4.05 -4.66 -12.89
CA TYR A 91 -3.13 -3.59 -12.50
C TYR A 91 -3.81 -2.55 -11.62
N GLY A 92 -2.98 -1.72 -10.97
CA GLY A 92 -3.42 -0.67 -10.07
C GLY A 92 -2.50 0.53 -10.07
N LEU A 93 -2.84 1.52 -9.24
CA LEU A 93 -2.08 2.75 -9.04
C LEU A 93 -1.63 2.84 -7.58
N SER A 94 -0.53 3.54 -7.33
CA SER A 94 -0.04 3.87 -6.00
C SER A 94 0.56 5.26 -5.99
N ASN A 95 0.55 5.93 -4.82
CA ASN A 95 1.06 7.29 -4.67
C ASN A 95 0.50 8.22 -5.75
N SER A 96 -0.77 8.08 -6.02
CA SER A 96 -1.53 8.78 -7.04
C SER A 96 -2.36 9.92 -6.44
N GLN A 97 -3.14 10.58 -7.27
CA GLN A 97 -4.20 11.49 -6.84
C GLN A 97 -5.56 10.90 -7.24
N PRO A 98 -6.67 11.26 -6.60
CA PRO A 98 -8.00 10.80 -7.01
C PRO A 98 -8.30 11.08 -8.49
N ALA A 99 -7.79 12.19 -9.03
CA ALA A 99 -7.90 12.53 -10.44
C ALA A 99 -7.17 11.53 -11.37
N ASP A 100 -6.05 10.94 -10.92
CA ASP A 100 -5.33 9.94 -11.72
C ASP A 100 -6.15 8.67 -11.90
N LEU A 101 -6.83 8.21 -10.83
CA LEU A 101 -7.74 7.07 -10.94
C LEU A 101 -8.82 7.32 -11.99
N SER A 102 -9.43 8.51 -11.97
CA SER A 102 -10.44 8.89 -12.96
C SER A 102 -9.86 8.92 -14.37
N ALA A 103 -8.69 9.56 -14.56
CA ALA A 103 -8.04 9.67 -15.85
C ALA A 103 -7.66 8.29 -16.45
N TYR A 104 -7.14 7.37 -15.65
CA TYR A 104 -6.82 6.02 -16.09
C TYR A 104 -8.08 5.23 -16.49
N GLN A 105 -9.17 5.37 -15.75
CA GLN A 105 -10.45 4.72 -16.09
C GLN A 105 -11.06 5.32 -17.37
N GLU A 106 -11.04 6.65 -17.52
CA GLU A 106 -11.55 7.37 -18.68
C GLU A 106 -10.73 7.09 -19.95
N ALA A 107 -9.43 6.83 -19.82
CA ALA A 107 -8.57 6.34 -20.91
C ALA A 107 -8.86 4.88 -21.32
N GLY A 108 -9.90 4.25 -20.77
CA GLY A 108 -10.29 2.87 -21.08
C GLY A 108 -9.57 1.81 -20.24
N GLY A 109 -8.85 2.22 -19.20
CA GLY A 109 -8.16 1.33 -18.27
C GLY A 109 -9.12 0.62 -17.33
N LYS A 110 -8.66 -0.53 -16.78
CA LYS A 110 -9.39 -1.32 -15.79
C LYS A 110 -8.61 -1.39 -14.49
N VAL A 111 -8.41 -0.22 -13.87
CA VAL A 111 -7.71 -0.11 -12.59
C VAL A 111 -8.48 -0.89 -11.52
N SER A 112 -7.93 -1.98 -11.04
CA SER A 112 -8.57 -2.86 -10.07
C SER A 112 -8.18 -2.57 -8.62
N VAL A 113 -7.06 -1.89 -8.40
CA VAL A 113 -6.49 -1.59 -7.08
C VAL A 113 -5.96 -0.17 -7.06
N VAL A 114 -6.28 0.57 -6.01
CA VAL A 114 -5.59 1.80 -5.61
C VAL A 114 -4.84 1.51 -4.32
N GLN A 115 -3.53 1.74 -4.31
CA GLN A 115 -2.66 1.43 -3.19
C GLN A 115 -2.11 2.71 -2.58
N GLU A 116 -2.74 3.20 -1.50
CA GLU A 116 -2.42 4.50 -0.90
C GLU A 116 -2.15 4.40 0.60
N PHE A 117 -1.44 5.41 1.11
CA PHE A 117 -1.21 5.54 2.54
C PHE A 117 -2.52 5.81 3.27
N PHE A 118 -2.82 4.98 4.27
CA PHE A 118 -3.97 5.18 5.13
C PHE A 118 -3.75 4.53 6.49
N SER A 119 -3.94 5.30 7.54
CA SER A 119 -3.86 4.82 8.90
C SER A 119 -4.89 5.53 9.78
N ILE A 120 -5.08 5.04 10.99
CA ILE A 120 -5.94 5.70 11.99
C ILE A 120 -5.43 7.10 12.37
N LEU A 121 -4.13 7.36 12.23
CA LEU A 121 -3.52 8.66 12.52
C LEU A 121 -3.52 9.61 11.31
N SER A 122 -3.71 9.08 10.11
CA SER A 122 -3.69 9.83 8.86
C SER A 122 -4.79 9.35 7.90
N PRO A 123 -6.08 9.49 8.30
CA PRO A 123 -7.18 8.90 7.55
C PRO A 123 -7.65 9.73 6.35
N PHE A 124 -7.25 11.01 6.26
CA PHE A 124 -7.85 11.95 5.29
C PHE A 124 -7.50 11.60 3.86
N HIS A 125 -6.23 11.35 3.57
CA HIS A 125 -5.76 11.09 2.21
C HIS A 125 -6.45 9.85 1.59
N GLY A 126 -6.60 8.77 2.35
CA GLY A 126 -7.27 7.56 1.85
C GLY A 126 -8.77 7.73 1.63
N ARG A 127 -9.45 8.50 2.50
CA ARG A 127 -10.91 8.70 2.41
C ARG A 127 -11.35 9.38 1.12
N GLU A 128 -10.50 10.23 0.55
CA GLU A 128 -10.79 10.89 -0.73
C GLU A 128 -11.00 9.91 -1.90
N TYR A 129 -10.45 8.69 -1.77
CA TYR A 129 -10.59 7.66 -2.79
C TYR A 129 -11.84 6.79 -2.66
N PHE A 130 -12.47 6.69 -1.48
CA PHE A 130 -13.49 5.69 -1.24
C PHE A 130 -14.69 5.78 -2.19
N ASP A 131 -15.17 7.00 -2.46
CA ASP A 131 -16.28 7.19 -3.41
C ASP A 131 -15.89 6.84 -4.84
N LEU A 132 -14.67 7.18 -5.26
CA LEU A 132 -14.16 6.82 -6.58
C LEU A 132 -13.92 5.31 -6.70
N CYS A 133 -13.35 4.69 -5.68
CA CYS A 133 -13.18 3.24 -5.62
C CYS A 133 -14.52 2.51 -5.72
N LYS A 134 -15.55 3.04 -5.05
CA LYS A 134 -16.92 2.52 -5.15
C LYS A 134 -17.49 2.71 -6.55
N LYS A 135 -17.35 3.90 -7.13
CA LYS A 135 -17.80 4.21 -8.50
C LYS A 135 -17.19 3.27 -9.53
N TYR A 136 -15.89 3.00 -9.44
CA TYR A 136 -15.14 2.19 -10.40
C TYR A 136 -14.98 0.73 -10.00
N ASN A 137 -15.61 0.29 -8.90
CA ASN A 137 -15.50 -1.08 -8.37
C ASN A 137 -14.05 -1.50 -8.07
N THR A 138 -13.25 -0.57 -7.58
CA THR A 138 -11.82 -0.71 -7.30
C THR A 138 -11.58 -1.09 -5.84
N VAL A 139 -10.61 -1.95 -5.57
CA VAL A 139 -10.12 -2.27 -4.21
C VAL A 139 -9.25 -1.11 -3.73
N PHE A 140 -9.46 -0.65 -2.50
CA PHE A 140 -8.53 0.23 -1.82
C PHE A 140 -7.58 -0.61 -0.98
N GLN A 141 -6.31 -0.61 -1.34
CA GLN A 141 -5.26 -1.34 -0.63
C GLN A 141 -4.38 -0.34 0.13
N THR A 142 -4.42 -0.38 1.47
CA THR A 142 -3.64 0.55 2.27
C THR A 142 -2.26 0.02 2.59
N TYR A 143 -1.25 0.90 2.52
CA TYR A 143 0.04 0.70 3.15
C TYR A 143 0.21 1.67 4.33
N GLY A 144 1.17 1.39 5.22
CA GLY A 144 1.44 2.24 6.38
C GLY A 144 0.39 2.15 7.50
N VAL A 145 -0.51 1.16 7.47
CA VAL A 145 -1.61 1.00 8.44
C VAL A 145 -1.13 0.98 9.89
N LEU A 146 0.08 0.48 10.15
CA LEU A 146 0.70 0.43 11.48
C LEU A 146 1.75 1.54 11.72
N GLU A 147 1.79 2.58 10.86
CA GLU A 147 2.71 3.73 11.00
C GLU A 147 4.15 3.28 11.26
N GLU A 148 4.72 2.49 10.32
CA GLU A 148 6.08 1.92 10.43
C GLU A 148 6.33 1.10 11.71
N GLY A 149 5.27 0.61 12.34
CA GLY A 149 5.27 -0.18 13.56
C GLY A 149 4.94 0.60 14.83
N PHE A 150 4.80 1.92 14.78
CA PHE A 150 4.50 2.75 15.96
C PHE A 150 3.14 2.44 16.59
N LEU A 151 2.22 1.83 15.85
CA LEU A 151 0.90 1.41 16.35
C LEU A 151 0.87 -0.05 16.85
N THR A 152 2.02 -0.72 16.91
CA THR A 152 2.05 -2.13 17.35
C THR A 152 2.07 -2.30 18.87
N SER A 153 2.72 -1.39 19.58
CA SER A 153 2.76 -1.41 21.08
C SER A 153 3.39 -0.14 21.64
N PRO A 154 3.07 0.23 22.88
CA PRO A 154 3.79 1.29 23.60
C PRO A 154 5.30 1.06 23.66
N ALA A 155 5.74 -0.18 23.87
CA ALA A 155 7.17 -0.52 23.92
C ALA A 155 7.92 -0.26 22.61
N PHE A 156 7.23 -0.36 21.45
CA PHE A 156 7.85 -0.05 20.16
C PHE A 156 8.15 1.43 20.02
N MET A 157 7.31 2.32 20.55
CA MET A 157 7.50 3.77 20.48
C MET A 157 8.75 4.25 21.23
N GLU A 158 9.17 3.52 22.25
CA GLU A 158 10.33 3.89 23.07
C GLU A 158 11.66 3.41 22.45
N ARG A 159 11.61 2.77 21.30
CA ARG A 159 12.83 2.33 20.60
C ARG A 159 13.57 3.52 19.99
N GLU A 160 14.88 3.46 20.07
CA GLU A 160 15.77 4.34 19.32
C GLU A 160 16.03 3.75 17.92
N PHE A 161 16.09 4.63 16.95
CA PHE A 161 16.35 4.27 15.55
C PHE A 161 17.62 4.96 15.05
N ALA A 162 18.43 4.24 14.28
CA ALA A 162 19.61 4.82 13.64
C ALA A 162 19.18 5.96 12.69
N LYS A 163 20.02 6.99 12.53
CA LYS A 163 19.72 8.14 11.64
C LYS A 163 19.46 7.75 10.18
N THR A 164 19.96 6.59 9.76
CA THR A 164 19.72 6.02 8.43
C THR A 164 18.38 5.29 8.31
N ASP A 165 17.73 4.97 9.42
CA ASP A 165 16.41 4.34 9.45
C ASP A 165 15.32 5.40 9.20
N ILE A 166 14.40 5.12 8.28
CA ILE A 166 13.30 6.05 7.95
C ILE A 166 12.48 6.40 9.19
N ARG A 167 12.35 5.49 10.13
CA ARG A 167 11.60 5.68 11.38
C ARG A 167 12.16 6.76 12.27
N SER A 168 13.46 7.12 12.13
CA SER A 168 14.06 8.24 12.86
C SER A 168 13.56 9.61 12.41
N ARG A 169 12.84 9.69 11.29
CA ARG A 169 12.42 10.94 10.63
C ARG A 169 10.90 11.11 10.55
N ILE A 170 10.14 10.10 10.97
CA ILE A 170 8.68 10.19 10.94
C ILE A 170 8.14 10.97 12.13
N PRO A 171 6.94 11.56 12.00
CA PRO A 171 6.37 12.44 13.04
C PRO A 171 6.27 11.84 14.43
N TRP A 172 6.10 10.53 14.53
CA TRP A 172 5.89 9.81 15.80
C TRP A 172 7.14 9.66 16.67
N THR A 173 8.29 10.17 16.22
CA THR A 173 9.49 10.30 17.05
C THR A 173 9.50 11.60 17.86
N ASP A 174 8.65 12.55 17.54
CA ASP A 174 8.46 13.78 18.29
C ASP A 174 7.86 13.52 19.68
N PRO A 175 8.40 14.11 20.77
CA PRO A 175 7.93 13.85 22.14
C PRO A 175 6.45 14.16 22.37
N GLU A 176 5.92 15.25 21.79
CA GLU A 176 4.52 15.64 21.95
C GLU A 176 3.59 14.64 21.26
N LYS A 177 3.96 14.22 20.04
CA LYS A 177 3.20 13.20 19.30
C LYS A 177 3.27 11.82 19.95
N LYS A 178 4.41 11.45 20.54
CA LYS A 178 4.53 10.24 21.37
C LYS A 178 3.57 10.27 22.54
N GLU A 179 3.43 11.40 23.20
CA GLU A 179 2.48 11.54 24.32
C GLU A 179 1.03 11.36 23.86
N GLY A 180 0.69 11.89 22.67
CA GLY A 180 -0.60 11.64 22.03
C GLY A 180 -0.85 10.15 21.78
N LEU A 181 0.16 9.45 21.25
CA LEU A 181 0.08 7.99 21.04
C LEU A 181 -0.06 7.20 22.34
N ARG A 182 0.61 7.58 23.45
CA ARG A 182 0.42 6.93 24.74
C ARG A 182 -1.02 7.02 25.19
N LYS A 183 -1.64 8.19 25.07
CA LYS A 183 -3.05 8.39 25.40
C LYS A 183 -3.97 7.54 24.51
N ALA A 184 -3.68 7.43 23.23
CA ALA A 184 -4.42 6.56 22.32
C ALA A 184 -4.32 5.08 22.77
N PHE A 185 -3.14 4.60 23.13
CA PHE A 185 -2.98 3.24 23.64
C PHE A 185 -3.75 2.98 24.94
N GLU A 186 -3.83 3.95 25.84
CA GLU A 186 -4.66 3.81 27.06
C GLU A 186 -6.16 3.68 26.72
N ILE A 187 -6.64 4.41 25.70
CA ILE A 187 -8.01 4.30 25.22
C ILE A 187 -8.25 2.93 24.55
N TRP A 188 -7.28 2.44 23.77
CA TRP A 188 -7.41 1.19 23.00
C TRP A 188 -7.20 -0.06 23.84
N LYS A 189 -6.53 0.04 24.98
CA LYS A 189 -6.23 -1.11 25.86
C LYS A 189 -7.48 -1.88 26.28
N PRO A 190 -8.56 -1.27 26.80
CA PRO A 190 -9.80 -1.99 27.11
C PRO A 190 -10.41 -2.68 25.88
N LEU A 191 -10.32 -2.07 24.69
CA LEU A 191 -10.81 -2.67 23.46
C LEU A 191 -9.98 -3.91 23.08
N CYS A 192 -8.66 -3.85 23.23
CA CYS A 192 -7.81 -5.02 23.02
C CYS A 192 -8.18 -6.19 23.97
N GLU A 193 -8.51 -5.90 25.22
CA GLU A 193 -8.96 -6.89 26.20
C GLU A 193 -10.32 -7.48 25.80
N GLU A 194 -11.27 -6.65 25.41
CA GLU A 194 -12.62 -7.06 24.97
C GLU A 194 -12.60 -7.90 23.70
N TYR A 195 -11.85 -7.47 22.68
CA TYR A 195 -11.74 -8.18 21.40
C TYR A 195 -10.66 -9.27 21.40
N HIS A 196 -9.98 -9.52 22.53
CA HIS A 196 -8.92 -10.52 22.69
C HIS A 196 -7.83 -10.43 21.61
N CYS A 197 -7.36 -9.23 21.31
CA CYS A 197 -6.41 -8.97 20.23
C CYS A 197 -5.27 -8.04 20.67
N SER A 198 -4.22 -7.98 19.84
CA SER A 198 -3.13 -7.02 20.00
C SER A 198 -3.56 -5.61 19.52
N PHE A 199 -2.78 -4.59 19.88
CA PHE A 199 -2.97 -3.25 19.34
C PHE A 199 -2.84 -3.22 17.80
N ALA A 200 -1.89 -3.97 17.24
CA ALA A 200 -1.73 -4.08 15.80
C ALA A 200 -3.01 -4.61 15.15
N THR A 201 -3.51 -5.74 15.63
CA THR A 201 -4.73 -6.39 15.13
C THR A 201 -5.96 -5.49 15.30
N LEU A 202 -6.08 -4.75 16.42
CA LEU A 202 -7.16 -3.79 16.63
C LEU A 202 -7.16 -2.67 15.59
N VAL A 203 -5.99 -2.06 15.34
CA VAL A 203 -5.81 -0.99 14.35
C VAL A 203 -6.06 -1.50 12.93
N GLU A 204 -5.63 -2.71 12.61
CA GLU A 204 -5.89 -3.37 11.33
C GLU A 204 -7.39 -3.63 11.13
N ALA A 205 -8.09 -4.10 12.17
CA ALA A 205 -9.55 -4.28 12.14
C ALA A 205 -10.29 -2.96 11.95
N TRP A 206 -9.81 -1.88 12.61
CA TRP A 206 -10.33 -0.54 12.40
C TRP A 206 -10.17 -0.11 10.93
N ALA A 207 -8.99 -0.29 10.33
CA ALA A 207 -8.77 0.07 8.94
C ALA A 207 -9.70 -0.70 8.00
N LEU A 208 -9.86 -2.02 8.19
CA LEU A 208 -10.79 -2.84 7.42
C LEU A 208 -12.24 -2.37 7.52
N SER A 209 -12.64 -1.78 8.65
CA SER A 209 -14.01 -1.28 8.85
C SER A 209 -14.33 0.01 8.09
N GLN A 210 -13.32 0.69 7.52
CA GLN A 210 -13.51 2.01 6.90
C GLN A 210 -14.05 1.94 5.46
N TYR A 211 -13.85 0.82 4.77
CA TYR A 211 -14.31 0.63 3.40
C TYR A 211 -14.51 -0.86 3.11
N ASP A 212 -15.65 -1.23 2.51
CA ASP A 212 -16.07 -2.63 2.30
C ASP A 212 -15.08 -3.46 1.46
N ARG A 213 -14.32 -2.80 0.59
CA ARG A 213 -13.31 -3.43 -0.27
C ARG A 213 -11.90 -2.98 0.11
N MET A 214 -11.65 -2.86 1.40
CA MET A 214 -10.34 -2.59 1.95
C MET A 214 -9.44 -3.83 1.90
N SER A 215 -8.19 -3.62 1.55
CA SER A 215 -7.10 -4.60 1.65
C SER A 215 -5.92 -3.98 2.38
N LEU A 216 -5.22 -4.73 3.21
CA LEU A 216 -4.09 -4.23 3.99
C LEU A 216 -2.77 -4.76 3.45
N LEU A 217 -1.78 -3.88 3.29
CA LEU A 217 -0.37 -4.25 3.11
C LEU A 217 0.35 -4.08 4.45
N VAL A 218 0.56 -5.19 5.12
CA VAL A 218 1.22 -5.22 6.43
C VAL A 218 2.62 -5.79 6.31
N GLY A 219 3.60 -5.06 6.82
CA GLY A 219 4.99 -5.52 6.89
C GLY A 219 5.18 -6.58 7.97
N MET A 220 5.58 -7.80 7.59
CA MET A 220 5.73 -8.92 8.51
C MET A 220 7.13 -9.52 8.39
N ARG A 221 7.78 -9.80 9.53
CA ARG A 221 9.12 -10.40 9.58
C ARG A 221 9.17 -11.72 10.35
N LYS A 222 8.07 -12.12 10.98
CA LYS A 222 7.95 -13.32 11.79
C LYS A 222 6.62 -14.02 11.50
N ALA A 223 6.59 -15.35 11.57
CA ALA A 223 5.37 -16.13 11.42
C ALA A 223 4.30 -15.71 12.44
N SER A 224 4.70 -15.45 13.70
CA SER A 224 3.78 -14.98 14.73
C SER A 224 3.09 -13.64 14.40
N SER A 225 3.74 -12.76 13.63
CA SER A 225 3.09 -11.52 13.17
C SER A 225 2.03 -11.81 12.12
N VAL A 226 2.24 -12.81 11.27
CA VAL A 226 1.22 -13.25 10.30
C VAL A 226 0.01 -13.82 11.05
N GLU A 227 0.26 -14.72 12.00
CA GLU A 227 -0.79 -15.35 12.84
C GLU A 227 -1.60 -14.32 13.64
N ASP A 228 -0.96 -13.23 14.07
CA ASP A 228 -1.63 -12.15 14.80
C ASP A 228 -2.46 -11.28 13.85
N THR A 229 -1.86 -10.79 12.76
CA THR A 229 -2.54 -9.93 11.77
C THR A 229 -3.78 -10.60 11.18
N VAL A 230 -3.76 -11.89 10.82
CA VAL A 230 -4.93 -12.54 10.19
C VAL A 230 -6.17 -12.56 11.09
N LYS A 231 -6.01 -12.43 12.41
CA LYS A 231 -7.14 -12.33 13.35
C LYS A 231 -7.99 -11.08 13.11
N CYS A 232 -7.43 -10.01 12.53
CA CYS A 232 -8.19 -8.80 12.21
C CYS A 232 -9.37 -9.07 11.27
N LEU A 233 -9.31 -10.14 10.48
CA LEU A 233 -10.38 -10.54 9.56
C LEU A 233 -11.62 -11.06 10.28
N ASP A 234 -11.47 -11.55 11.50
CA ASP A 234 -12.55 -12.11 12.33
C ASP A 234 -13.14 -11.07 13.29
N ILE A 235 -12.45 -9.96 13.51
CA ILE A 235 -12.90 -8.91 14.42
C ILE A 235 -13.96 -8.05 13.72
N ARG A 236 -15.07 -7.84 14.41
CA ARG A 236 -16.15 -6.93 14.01
C ARG A 236 -16.31 -5.87 15.08
N LEU A 237 -15.70 -4.71 14.85
CA LEU A 237 -15.77 -3.58 15.79
C LEU A 237 -17.18 -3.00 15.81
N ARG A 238 -17.68 -2.68 16.99
CA ARG A 238 -18.94 -1.93 17.14
C ARG A 238 -18.77 -0.49 16.67
N ALA A 239 -19.85 0.14 16.25
CA ALA A 239 -19.83 1.51 15.74
C ALA A 239 -19.36 2.54 16.79
N GLU A 240 -19.66 2.31 18.08
CA GLU A 240 -19.17 3.12 19.19
C GLU A 240 -17.65 2.99 19.37
N ASP A 241 -17.09 1.79 19.23
CA ASP A 241 -15.64 1.55 19.36
C ASP A 241 -14.85 2.17 18.21
N ILE A 242 -15.36 2.06 16.98
CA ILE A 242 -14.77 2.74 15.81
C ILE A 242 -14.70 4.25 16.00
N LYS A 243 -15.70 4.85 16.67
CA LYS A 243 -15.71 6.29 16.97
C LYS A 243 -14.81 6.68 18.12
N CYS A 244 -14.60 5.76 19.07
CA CYS A 244 -13.73 5.97 20.22
C CYS A 244 -12.25 5.92 19.83
N MET A 245 -11.91 5.13 18.81
CA MET A 245 -10.56 5.01 18.26
C MET A 245 -10.17 6.23 17.43
#